data_610f7a933e9c60350fafec222efe60ec
#
_entry.id   610f7a933e9c60350fafec222efe60ec
#
_cell.length_a   1.000
_cell.length_b   1.000
_cell.length_c   1.000
_cell.angle_alpha   90.00
_cell.angle_beta   90.00
_cell.angle_gamma   90.00
#
_symmetry.space_group_name_H-M   'P 1'
#
loop_
_entity.id
_entity.type
_entity.pdbx_description
1 polymer ?
#
loop_
_entity_poly.entity_id
_entity_poly.type
_entity_poly.pdbx_seq_one_letter_code
_entity_poly.pdbx_strand_id
1 'polypeptide(L)'
;MNAGKGSFRNDNSSLEFEFMDMMKENSGGNYMDADSTSGFNAFASGEAAMIVTGEFSLLNAQSINPDLQVGLFGVPLTENEEDAKLDVDVGICIAVNQNTPHLDAVREVLNYLSDNTDENGWMHYSADSMGAAPPAMDFAMSTEYQYFEDYKNYMSNNQTKPWVYSQLESGAGDMIGPVIQGYFAGTTDMDTTLEQLDSKFSELLE
;
A
#
# COMPACT_ATOMS: atom_id res chain seq x y z
N MET A 1 -0.44 -10.71 -14.03
CA MET A 1 -1.16 -10.67 -15.33
C MET A 1 -0.12 -10.48 -16.43
N ASN A 2 -0.09 -11.37 -17.42
CA ASN A 2 0.76 -11.15 -18.60
C ASN A 2 0.13 -10.06 -19.45
N ALA A 3 0.91 -9.07 -19.82
CA ALA A 3 0.46 -7.95 -20.65
C ALA A 3 -0.38 -8.44 -21.85
N GLY A 4 -1.64 -8.09 -21.85
CA GLY A 4 -2.52 -8.17 -23.00
C GLY A 4 -3.53 -9.31 -23.10
N LYS A 5 -3.68 -10.22 -22.11
CA LYS A 5 -4.68 -11.31 -22.14
C LYS A 5 -5.09 -11.84 -20.75
N GLY A 6 -5.06 -11.04 -19.73
CA GLY A 6 -5.54 -11.43 -18.42
C GLY A 6 -7.00 -11.06 -18.22
N SER A 7 -7.78 -11.89 -17.53
CA SER A 7 -9.08 -11.56 -16.98
C SER A 7 -8.93 -11.31 -15.49
N PHE A 8 -9.74 -10.41 -14.94
CA PHE A 8 -9.88 -10.26 -13.49
C PHE A 8 -10.62 -11.45 -12.87
N ARG A 9 -11.34 -12.22 -13.72
CA ARG A 9 -11.95 -13.47 -13.29
C ARG A 9 -10.87 -14.57 -13.23
N ASN A 10 -10.60 -15.06 -12.02
CA ASN A 10 -9.64 -16.11 -11.73
C ASN A 10 -10.16 -17.01 -10.60
N ASP A 11 -9.40 -18.06 -10.23
CA ASP A 11 -9.82 -19.03 -9.22
C ASP A 11 -9.96 -18.42 -7.81
N ASN A 12 -9.34 -17.26 -7.56
CA ASN A 12 -9.38 -16.56 -6.28
C ASN A 12 -10.39 -15.40 -6.25
N SER A 13 -11.10 -15.11 -7.35
CA SER A 13 -12.02 -13.97 -7.42
C SER A 13 -13.08 -14.02 -6.31
N SER A 14 -13.62 -15.21 -5.98
CA SER A 14 -14.58 -15.36 -4.88
C SER A 14 -13.98 -14.93 -3.53
N LEU A 15 -12.73 -15.30 -3.26
CA LEU A 15 -12.06 -14.96 -2.00
C LEU A 15 -11.83 -13.45 -1.87
N GLU A 16 -11.48 -12.79 -2.98
CA GLU A 16 -11.31 -11.34 -3.03
C GLU A 16 -12.62 -10.61 -2.74
N PHE A 17 -13.73 -11.09 -3.31
CA PHE A 17 -15.06 -10.51 -3.07
C PHE A 17 -15.59 -10.85 -1.67
N GLU A 18 -15.35 -12.06 -1.14
CA GLU A 18 -15.65 -12.42 0.25
C GLU A 18 -14.91 -11.51 1.24
N PHE A 19 -13.64 -11.19 0.96
CA PHE A 19 -12.88 -10.23 1.75
C PHE A 19 -13.49 -8.82 1.69
N MET A 20 -13.89 -8.34 0.50
CA MET A 20 -14.57 -7.05 0.36
C MET A 20 -15.91 -7.02 1.09
N ASP A 21 -16.69 -8.11 1.06
CA ASP A 21 -17.95 -8.19 1.79
C ASP A 21 -17.73 -8.21 3.31
N MET A 22 -16.72 -8.93 3.80
CA MET A 22 -16.32 -8.88 5.20
C MET A 22 -15.91 -7.46 5.63
N MET A 23 -15.19 -6.72 4.79
CA MET A 23 -14.88 -5.32 5.05
C MET A 23 -16.14 -4.46 5.14
N LYS A 24 -17.09 -4.61 4.21
CA LYS A 24 -18.38 -3.89 4.22
C LYS A 24 -19.15 -4.15 5.52
N GLU A 25 -19.26 -5.41 5.92
CA GLU A 25 -20.01 -5.82 7.12
C GLU A 25 -19.41 -5.27 8.41
N ASN A 26 -18.08 -5.05 8.45
CA ASN A 26 -17.36 -4.63 9.65
C ASN A 26 -16.93 -3.16 9.66
N SER A 27 -17.19 -2.40 8.59
CA SER A 27 -16.78 -0.98 8.47
C SER A 27 -17.81 0.03 9.01
N GLY A 28 -18.89 -0.43 9.59
CA GLY A 28 -19.99 0.45 10.05
C GLY A 28 -20.96 0.83 8.93
N GLY A 29 -22.10 1.41 9.30
CA GLY A 29 -23.22 1.62 8.38
C GLY A 29 -23.05 2.74 7.35
N ASN A 30 -22.02 3.58 7.48
CA ASN A 30 -21.74 4.72 6.62
C ASN A 30 -20.38 4.66 5.93
N TYR A 31 -19.86 3.46 5.69
CA TYR A 31 -18.53 3.28 5.09
C TYR A 31 -18.36 3.97 3.73
N MET A 32 -19.42 4.16 2.96
CA MET A 32 -19.38 4.87 1.68
C MET A 32 -19.17 6.39 1.81
N ASP A 33 -19.46 6.96 2.98
CA ASP A 33 -19.25 8.37 3.29
C ASP A 33 -17.91 8.61 4.02
N ALA A 34 -17.20 7.53 4.37
CA ALA A 34 -15.91 7.60 5.05
C ALA A 34 -14.80 7.98 4.06
N ASP A 35 -13.94 8.91 4.48
CA ASP A 35 -12.68 9.22 3.82
C ASP A 35 -11.50 8.62 4.60
N SER A 36 -10.29 8.76 4.06
CA SER A 36 -9.08 8.27 4.71
C SER A 36 -8.88 8.88 6.10
N THR A 37 -9.26 10.14 6.30
CA THR A 37 -9.13 10.84 7.59
C THR A 37 -10.04 10.23 8.64
N SER A 38 -11.29 9.96 8.32
CA SER A 38 -12.24 9.31 9.22
C SER A 38 -11.83 7.88 9.55
N GLY A 39 -11.29 7.13 8.57
CA GLY A 39 -10.73 5.80 8.80
C GLY A 39 -9.56 5.81 9.79
N PHE A 40 -8.61 6.74 9.64
CA PHE A 40 -7.50 6.87 10.59
C PHE A 40 -7.95 7.31 11.98
N ASN A 41 -8.93 8.20 12.08
CA ASN A 41 -9.49 8.60 13.37
C ASN A 41 -10.14 7.40 14.09
N ALA A 42 -10.93 6.59 13.38
CA ALA A 42 -11.57 5.41 13.93
C ALA A 42 -10.53 4.37 14.42
N PHE A 43 -9.46 4.16 13.65
CA PHE A 43 -8.38 3.27 14.05
C PHE A 43 -7.59 3.81 15.24
N ALA A 44 -7.19 5.08 15.23
CA ALA A 44 -6.43 5.70 16.31
C ALA A 44 -7.21 5.82 17.63
N SER A 45 -8.54 6.00 17.56
CA SER A 45 -9.41 6.04 18.73
C SER A 45 -9.79 4.65 19.27
N GLY A 46 -9.45 3.56 18.54
CA GLY A 46 -9.81 2.20 18.90
C GLY A 46 -11.26 1.81 18.54
N GLU A 47 -11.96 2.62 17.77
CA GLU A 47 -13.27 2.27 17.19
C GLU A 47 -13.13 1.20 16.10
N ALA A 48 -12.02 1.23 15.35
CA ALA A 48 -11.63 0.18 14.42
C ALA A 48 -10.37 -0.53 14.92
N ALA A 49 -10.42 -1.87 14.99
CA ALA A 49 -9.28 -2.69 15.42
C ALA A 49 -8.23 -2.88 14.32
N MET A 50 -8.60 -2.76 13.05
CA MET A 50 -7.74 -2.97 11.90
C MET A 50 -8.05 -1.95 10.81
N ILE A 51 -7.03 -1.63 10.03
CA ILE A 51 -7.16 -0.78 8.83
C ILE A 51 -6.32 -1.37 7.70
N VAL A 52 -6.85 -1.38 6.48
CA VAL A 52 -6.10 -1.76 5.30
C VAL A 52 -5.49 -0.51 4.68
N THR A 53 -4.18 -0.38 4.79
CA THR A 53 -3.46 0.82 4.33
C THR A 53 -1.98 0.52 4.12
N GLY A 54 -1.21 1.49 3.63
CA GLY A 54 0.25 1.43 3.62
C GLY A 54 0.85 1.91 4.95
N GLU A 55 2.05 1.45 5.28
CA GLU A 55 2.78 1.78 6.52
C GLU A 55 2.96 3.29 6.71
N PHE A 56 3.16 4.05 5.64
CA PHE A 56 3.28 5.51 5.66
C PHE A 56 2.09 6.22 6.36
N SER A 57 0.95 5.55 6.43
CA SER A 57 -0.27 6.08 7.05
C SER A 57 -0.30 5.90 8.57
N LEU A 58 0.55 5.04 9.11
CA LEU A 58 0.55 4.72 10.55
C LEU A 58 1.00 5.90 11.40
N LEU A 59 1.88 6.77 10.88
CA LEU A 59 2.25 8.02 11.54
C LEU A 59 1.05 8.95 11.75
N ASN A 60 0.09 8.96 10.83
CA ASN A 60 -1.13 9.75 10.99
C ASN A 60 -1.96 9.24 12.18
N ALA A 61 -2.09 7.93 12.32
CA ALA A 61 -2.79 7.34 13.46
C ALA A 61 -2.06 7.62 14.79
N GLN A 62 -0.74 7.51 14.81
CA GLN A 62 0.08 7.81 15.99
C GLN A 62 0.11 9.30 16.35
N SER A 63 -0.02 10.21 15.36
CA SER A 63 -0.15 11.64 15.65
C SER A 63 -1.45 11.97 16.40
N ILE A 64 -2.50 11.17 16.21
CA ILE A 64 -3.79 11.28 16.91
C ILE A 64 -3.70 10.61 18.28
N ASN A 65 -3.08 9.44 18.37
CA ASN A 65 -2.90 8.68 19.60
C ASN A 65 -1.43 8.21 19.72
N PRO A 66 -0.59 8.99 20.41
CA PRO A 66 0.84 8.66 20.55
C PRO A 66 1.13 7.34 21.27
N ASP A 67 0.19 6.85 22.08
CA ASP A 67 0.33 5.59 22.82
C ASP A 67 -0.15 4.37 22.01
N LEU A 68 -0.58 4.57 20.77
CA LEU A 68 -1.10 3.51 19.92
C LEU A 68 0.01 2.53 19.51
N GLN A 69 -0.15 1.27 19.90
CA GLN A 69 0.71 0.18 19.47
C GLN A 69 0.14 -0.47 18.23
N VAL A 70 0.90 -0.49 17.15
CA VAL A 70 0.47 -0.98 15.84
C VAL A 70 1.39 -2.10 15.38
N GLY A 71 0.80 -3.22 14.97
CA GLY A 71 1.47 -4.29 14.25
C GLY A 71 1.09 -4.26 12.77
N LEU A 72 1.88 -4.91 11.93
CA LEU A 72 1.69 -5.01 10.49
C LEU A 72 1.60 -6.47 10.05
N PHE A 73 0.65 -6.80 9.18
CA PHE A 73 0.56 -8.13 8.61
C PHE A 73 -0.01 -8.09 7.17
N GLY A 74 0.39 -9.06 6.36
CA GLY A 74 -0.18 -9.28 5.03
C GLY A 74 -1.59 -9.83 5.11
N VAL A 75 -2.49 -9.35 4.25
CA VAL A 75 -3.90 -9.80 4.25
C VAL A 75 -3.98 -11.29 3.90
N PRO A 76 -4.53 -12.15 4.78
CA PRO A 76 -4.65 -13.57 4.54
C PRO A 76 -5.90 -13.88 3.72
N LEU A 77 -5.79 -13.87 2.39
CA LEU A 77 -6.90 -14.18 1.49
C LEU A 77 -7.14 -15.68 1.34
N THR A 78 -6.18 -16.53 1.69
CA THR A 78 -6.28 -17.99 1.62
C THR A 78 -5.91 -18.63 2.95
N GLU A 79 -6.19 -19.93 3.11
CA GLU A 79 -5.78 -20.72 4.27
C GLU A 79 -4.26 -21.02 4.30
N ASN A 80 -3.52 -20.65 3.26
CA ASN A 80 -2.10 -20.89 3.17
C ASN A 80 -1.32 -19.66 3.69
N GLU A 81 -0.59 -19.82 4.77
CA GLU A 81 0.23 -18.75 5.37
C GLU A 81 1.26 -18.15 4.41
N GLU A 82 1.73 -18.93 3.41
CA GLU A 82 2.69 -18.42 2.41
C GLU A 82 2.08 -17.38 1.47
N ASP A 83 0.76 -17.28 1.38
CA ASP A 83 0.06 -16.31 0.54
C ASP A 83 -0.17 -14.97 1.26
N ALA A 84 -0.06 -14.94 2.59
CA ALA A 84 -0.15 -13.72 3.40
C ALA A 84 1.12 -12.87 3.29
N LYS A 85 1.38 -12.30 2.12
CA LYS A 85 2.56 -11.49 1.81
C LYS A 85 2.24 -10.01 1.86
N LEU A 86 3.23 -9.21 2.26
CA LEU A 86 3.15 -7.76 2.13
C LEU A 86 3.35 -7.35 0.67
N ASP A 87 2.49 -6.45 0.20
CA ASP A 87 2.73 -5.73 -1.04
C ASP A 87 3.78 -4.65 -0.80
N VAL A 88 4.90 -4.70 -1.54
CA VAL A 88 6.03 -3.77 -1.36
C VAL A 88 6.38 -3.14 -2.70
N ASP A 89 6.59 -1.83 -2.69
CA ASP A 89 7.03 -1.08 -3.87
C ASP A 89 7.91 0.10 -3.50
N VAL A 90 8.51 0.74 -4.51
CA VAL A 90 9.20 2.02 -4.38
C VAL A 90 8.16 3.14 -4.37
N GLY A 91 7.68 3.50 -3.19
CA GLY A 91 6.62 4.50 -3.03
C GLY A 91 7.05 5.93 -3.36
N ILE A 92 8.34 6.26 -3.19
CA ILE A 92 8.89 7.61 -3.43
C ILE A 92 10.17 7.50 -4.23
N CYS A 93 10.31 8.31 -5.26
CA CYS A 93 11.53 8.43 -6.05
C CYS A 93 11.90 9.90 -6.28
N ILE A 94 13.20 10.16 -6.43
CA ILE A 94 13.72 11.48 -6.80
C ILE A 94 13.98 11.47 -8.31
N ALA A 95 13.21 12.26 -9.05
CA ALA A 95 13.40 12.43 -10.48
C ALA A 95 14.37 13.59 -10.76
N VAL A 96 15.35 13.36 -11.63
CA VAL A 96 16.31 14.37 -12.06
C VAL A 96 16.04 14.77 -13.49
N ASN A 97 15.93 16.07 -13.76
CA ASN A 97 15.82 16.56 -15.14
C ASN A 97 17.12 16.25 -15.89
N GLN A 98 17.04 15.38 -16.90
CA GLN A 98 18.19 14.97 -17.71
C GLN A 98 18.94 16.13 -18.39
N ASN A 99 18.29 17.27 -18.60
CA ASN A 99 18.85 18.46 -19.24
C ASN A 99 19.32 19.49 -18.21
N THR A 100 19.43 19.15 -16.91
CA THR A 100 19.92 20.09 -15.91
C THR A 100 21.37 20.54 -16.22
N PRO A 101 21.67 21.83 -16.18
CA PRO A 101 23.07 22.32 -16.31
C PRO A 101 23.89 22.06 -15.03
N HIS A 102 23.29 21.55 -13.96
CA HIS A 102 23.89 21.39 -12.63
C HIS A 102 24.02 19.91 -12.23
N LEU A 103 24.28 19.01 -13.18
CA LEU A 103 24.29 17.55 -12.94
C LEU A 103 25.27 17.16 -11.83
N ASP A 104 26.44 17.82 -11.73
CA ASP A 104 27.42 17.48 -10.70
C ASP A 104 26.92 17.87 -9.30
N ALA A 105 26.26 18.99 -9.14
CA ALA A 105 25.62 19.36 -7.86
C ALA A 105 24.49 18.43 -7.49
N VAL A 106 23.70 17.98 -8.48
CA VAL A 106 22.64 16.96 -8.24
C VAL A 106 23.25 15.66 -7.75
N ARG A 107 24.33 15.19 -8.38
CA ARG A 107 25.03 13.97 -7.93
C ARG A 107 25.57 14.10 -6.50
N GLU A 108 26.13 15.26 -6.17
CA GLU A 108 26.62 15.53 -4.81
C GLU A 108 25.49 15.45 -3.77
N VAL A 109 24.32 16.04 -4.07
CA VAL A 109 23.14 15.94 -3.20
C VAL A 109 22.64 14.51 -3.10
N LEU A 110 22.52 13.77 -4.20
CA LEU A 110 22.05 12.37 -4.17
C LEU A 110 23.02 11.47 -3.39
N ASN A 111 24.33 11.66 -3.56
CA ASN A 111 25.33 10.92 -2.78
C ASN A 111 25.21 11.26 -1.29
N TYR A 112 25.06 12.53 -0.94
CA TYR A 112 24.86 12.95 0.44
C TYR A 112 23.62 12.25 1.05
N LEU A 113 22.50 12.19 0.33
CA LEU A 113 21.28 11.53 0.79
C LEU A 113 21.48 10.01 0.94
N SER A 114 22.20 9.39 -0.01
CA SER A 114 22.45 7.93 0.00
C SER A 114 23.43 7.49 1.08
N ASP A 115 24.46 8.30 1.31
CA ASP A 115 25.56 7.95 2.22
C ASP A 115 25.24 8.32 3.69
N ASN A 116 24.19 9.08 3.93
CA ASN A 116 23.82 9.60 5.24
C ASN A 116 22.87 8.64 5.96
N THR A 117 23.42 7.49 6.38
CA THR A 117 22.69 6.34 6.98
C THR A 117 22.83 6.25 8.50
N ASP A 118 23.52 7.20 9.14
CA ASP A 118 23.67 7.23 10.59
C ASP A 118 22.37 7.66 11.31
N GLU A 119 22.31 7.50 12.62
CA GLU A 119 21.11 7.76 13.44
C GLU A 119 20.60 9.21 13.40
N ASN A 120 21.40 10.15 12.95
CA ASN A 120 21.05 11.55 12.76
C ASN A 120 20.97 11.92 11.27
N GLY A 121 21.11 10.94 10.39
CA GLY A 121 21.19 11.13 8.96
C GLY A 121 19.86 11.32 8.28
N TRP A 122 19.93 11.71 7.01
CA TRP A 122 18.74 11.92 6.19
C TRP A 122 17.84 10.68 6.09
N MET A 123 18.40 9.49 6.00
CA MET A 123 17.60 8.27 5.88
C MET A 123 16.77 8.00 7.13
N HIS A 124 17.35 8.18 8.32
CA HIS A 124 16.60 8.09 9.57
C HIS A 124 15.50 9.14 9.66
N TYR A 125 15.86 10.39 9.38
CA TYR A 125 14.89 11.48 9.37
C TYR A 125 13.74 11.22 8.38
N SER A 126 14.03 10.70 7.19
CA SER A 126 12.99 10.41 6.21
C SER A 126 12.13 9.22 6.61
N ALA A 127 12.72 8.17 7.19
CA ALA A 127 11.97 7.02 7.72
C ALA A 127 11.02 7.44 8.85
N ASP A 128 11.54 8.18 9.84
CA ASP A 128 10.75 8.67 10.97
C ASP A 128 9.67 9.67 10.54
N SER A 129 9.97 10.55 9.57
CA SER A 129 9.02 11.57 9.12
C SER A 129 7.95 11.06 8.15
N MET A 130 8.25 10.00 7.40
CA MET A 130 7.34 9.43 6.40
C MET A 130 6.72 8.10 6.85
N GLY A 131 7.21 7.50 7.94
CA GLY A 131 6.80 6.18 8.39
C GLY A 131 7.11 5.05 7.40
N ALA A 132 7.99 5.32 6.44
CA ALA A 132 8.30 4.41 5.35
C ALA A 132 9.67 3.75 5.55
N ALA A 133 9.78 2.48 5.20
CA ALA A 133 11.06 1.78 5.24
C ALA A 133 12.04 2.37 4.21
N PRO A 134 13.26 2.76 4.61
CA PRO A 134 14.24 3.29 3.69
C PRO A 134 14.76 2.20 2.73
N PRO A 135 15.15 2.56 1.50
CA PRO A 135 15.63 1.61 0.50
C PRO A 135 17.11 1.21 0.70
N ALA A 136 17.52 0.98 1.93
CA ALA A 136 18.89 0.63 2.29
C ALA A 136 18.92 -0.72 3.02
N MET A 137 19.69 -1.68 2.51
CA MET A 137 19.74 -3.06 3.03
C MET A 137 20.29 -3.16 4.46
N ASP A 138 21.25 -2.30 4.81
CA ASP A 138 21.93 -2.31 6.12
C ASP A 138 21.40 -1.21 7.07
N PHE A 139 20.24 -0.64 6.77
CA PHE A 139 19.67 0.42 7.56
C PHE A 139 19.11 -0.14 8.88
N ALA A 140 19.65 0.33 10.00
CA ALA A 140 19.09 0.06 11.31
C ALA A 140 17.86 0.95 11.50
N MET A 141 16.66 0.41 11.24
CA MET A 141 15.41 1.13 11.48
C MET A 141 15.29 1.43 12.97
N SER A 142 14.67 2.57 13.30
CA SER A 142 14.26 2.86 14.66
C SER A 142 13.39 1.73 15.19
N THR A 143 13.72 1.19 16.34
CA THR A 143 12.93 0.15 17.01
C THR A 143 11.75 0.74 17.80
N GLU A 144 11.50 2.03 17.64
CA GLU A 144 10.46 2.75 18.37
C GLU A 144 9.05 2.28 17.97
N TYR A 145 8.91 1.75 16.76
CA TYR A 145 7.62 1.30 16.24
C TYR A 145 7.62 -0.20 15.92
N GLN A 146 6.70 -0.94 16.52
CA GLN A 146 6.56 -2.40 16.36
C GLN A 146 6.39 -2.80 14.88
N TYR A 147 5.66 -2.04 14.09
CA TYR A 147 5.42 -2.37 12.67
C TYR A 147 6.70 -2.40 11.82
N PHE A 148 7.77 -1.72 12.23
CA PHE A 148 9.06 -1.84 11.55
C PHE A 148 9.72 -3.21 11.79
N GLU A 149 9.58 -3.76 12.97
CA GLU A 149 10.06 -5.13 13.24
C GLU A 149 9.24 -6.16 12.46
N ASP A 150 7.93 -5.98 12.38
CA ASP A 150 7.07 -6.84 11.56
C ASP A 150 7.48 -6.76 10.07
N TYR A 151 7.70 -5.55 9.56
CA TYR A 151 8.17 -5.35 8.18
C TYR A 151 9.51 -6.06 7.92
N LYS A 152 10.51 -5.91 8.81
CA LYS A 152 11.80 -6.59 8.71
C LYS A 152 11.65 -8.12 8.70
N ASN A 153 10.72 -8.65 9.50
CA ASN A 153 10.43 -10.07 9.54
C ASN A 153 9.88 -10.56 8.19
N TYR A 154 8.92 -9.85 7.60
CA TYR A 154 8.38 -10.15 6.28
C TYR A 154 9.47 -10.12 5.19
N MET A 155 10.31 -9.08 5.20
CA MET A 155 11.44 -8.95 4.25
C MET A 155 12.46 -10.08 4.42
N SER A 156 12.87 -10.38 5.64
CA SER A 156 13.89 -11.39 5.94
C SER A 156 13.43 -12.81 5.60
N ASN A 157 12.14 -13.08 5.69
CA ASN A 157 11.53 -14.36 5.37
C ASN A 157 11.08 -14.47 3.90
N ASN A 158 11.39 -13.47 3.06
CA ASN A 158 10.97 -13.41 1.66
C ASN A 158 9.44 -13.51 1.50
N GLN A 159 8.70 -12.96 2.46
CA GLN A 159 7.23 -12.91 2.51
C GLN A 159 6.69 -11.58 1.96
N THR A 160 7.30 -11.08 0.91
CA THR A 160 6.88 -9.88 0.20
C THR A 160 6.58 -10.20 -1.26
N LYS A 161 5.78 -9.36 -1.89
CA LYS A 161 5.50 -9.38 -3.33
C LYS A 161 5.46 -7.96 -3.86
N PRO A 162 5.75 -7.75 -5.15
CA PRO A 162 5.59 -6.43 -5.75
C PRO A 162 4.12 -5.99 -5.71
N TRP A 163 3.90 -4.72 -5.40
CA TRP A 163 2.57 -4.15 -5.48
C TRP A 163 2.07 -4.15 -6.93
N VAL A 164 1.06 -4.96 -7.20
CA VAL A 164 0.60 -5.21 -8.57
C VAL A 164 0.13 -3.93 -9.28
N TYR A 165 -0.38 -2.97 -8.52
CA TYR A 165 -0.86 -1.72 -9.06
C TYR A 165 0.22 -0.89 -9.77
N SER A 166 1.45 -0.92 -9.27
CA SER A 166 2.59 -0.25 -9.92
C SER A 166 3.01 -0.89 -11.25
N GLN A 167 2.53 -2.10 -11.50
CA GLN A 167 2.81 -2.84 -12.73
C GLN A 167 1.69 -2.71 -13.78
N LEU A 168 0.58 -2.05 -13.43
CA LEU A 168 -0.50 -1.78 -14.35
C LEU A 168 -0.18 -0.56 -15.24
N GLU A 169 -0.84 -0.49 -16.37
CA GLU A 169 -0.77 0.66 -17.27
C GLU A 169 -1.21 1.95 -16.56
N SER A 170 -0.63 3.07 -16.97
CA SER A 170 -0.98 4.38 -16.43
C SER A 170 -2.47 4.66 -16.61
N GLY A 171 -3.16 5.09 -15.56
CA GLY A 171 -4.59 5.35 -15.56
C GLY A 171 -5.46 4.14 -15.13
N ALA A 172 -4.86 2.97 -14.91
CA ALA A 172 -5.61 1.79 -14.47
C ALA A 172 -6.44 2.06 -13.20
N GLY A 173 -5.90 2.83 -12.26
CA GLY A 173 -6.60 3.19 -11.03
C GLY A 173 -7.86 4.00 -11.24
N ASP A 174 -7.79 4.97 -12.14
CA ASP A 174 -8.94 5.82 -12.46
C ASP A 174 -10.07 5.03 -13.13
N MET A 175 -9.73 3.91 -13.78
CA MET A 175 -10.71 3.00 -14.40
C MET A 175 -11.24 1.95 -13.43
N ILE A 176 -10.38 1.36 -12.62
CA ILE A 176 -10.72 0.29 -11.66
C ILE A 176 -11.50 0.84 -10.47
N GLY A 177 -11.07 1.96 -9.91
CA GLY A 177 -11.63 2.54 -8.68
C GLY A 177 -13.15 2.69 -8.73
N PRO A 178 -13.73 3.38 -9.73
CA PRO A 178 -15.19 3.53 -9.83
C PRO A 178 -15.97 2.21 -9.96
N VAL A 179 -15.39 1.20 -10.60
CA VAL A 179 -16.01 -0.13 -10.75
C VAL A 179 -16.09 -0.82 -9.39
N ILE A 180 -15.00 -0.83 -8.64
CA ILE A 180 -14.97 -1.39 -7.27
C ILE A 180 -15.89 -0.60 -6.33
N GLN A 181 -15.93 0.73 -6.44
CA GLN A 181 -16.89 1.55 -5.69
C GLN A 181 -18.33 1.18 -5.97
N GLY A 182 -18.66 0.82 -7.22
CA GLY A 182 -19.98 0.31 -7.60
C GLY A 182 -20.36 -0.96 -6.84
N TYR A 183 -19.43 -1.88 -6.67
CA TYR A 183 -19.62 -3.07 -5.85
C TYR A 183 -19.83 -2.74 -4.36
N PHE A 184 -18.99 -1.89 -3.78
CA PHE A 184 -19.15 -1.44 -2.40
C PHE A 184 -20.49 -0.73 -2.18
N ALA A 185 -20.96 0.07 -3.13
CA ALA A 185 -22.26 0.74 -3.10
C ALA A 185 -23.45 -0.22 -3.31
N GLY A 186 -23.21 -1.48 -3.66
CA GLY A 186 -24.26 -2.46 -3.95
C GLY A 186 -25.01 -2.22 -5.27
N THR A 187 -24.44 -1.44 -6.19
CA THR A 187 -25.02 -1.17 -7.53
C THR A 187 -24.67 -2.26 -8.54
N THR A 188 -23.64 -3.05 -8.28
CA THR A 188 -23.23 -4.20 -9.08
C THR A 188 -22.97 -5.40 -8.19
N ASP A 189 -23.16 -6.61 -8.72
CA ASP A 189 -22.73 -7.86 -8.13
C ASP A 189 -21.31 -8.25 -8.60
N MET A 190 -20.77 -9.35 -8.05
CA MET A 190 -19.43 -9.82 -8.39
C MET A 190 -19.27 -10.07 -9.88
N ASP A 191 -20.21 -10.75 -10.52
CA ASP A 191 -20.11 -11.09 -11.94
C ASP A 191 -20.09 -9.85 -12.84
N THR A 192 -21.00 -8.92 -12.57
CA THR A 192 -21.07 -7.63 -13.28
C THR A 192 -19.81 -6.81 -13.05
N THR A 193 -19.29 -6.80 -11.83
CA THR A 193 -18.06 -6.07 -11.49
C THR A 193 -16.86 -6.63 -12.24
N LEU A 194 -16.70 -7.95 -12.27
CA LEU A 194 -15.62 -8.61 -13.02
C LEU A 194 -15.70 -8.36 -14.53
N GLU A 195 -16.90 -8.40 -15.11
CA GLU A 195 -17.11 -8.07 -16.53
C GLU A 195 -16.74 -6.60 -16.84
N GLN A 196 -17.10 -5.68 -15.95
CA GLN A 196 -16.74 -4.26 -16.12
C GLN A 196 -15.24 -4.04 -15.99
N LEU A 197 -14.56 -4.71 -15.03
CA LEU A 197 -13.12 -4.65 -14.90
C LEU A 197 -12.41 -5.16 -16.15
N ASP A 198 -12.81 -6.31 -16.68
CA ASP A 198 -12.22 -6.87 -17.90
C ASP A 198 -12.42 -5.95 -19.11
N SER A 199 -13.63 -5.37 -19.25
CA SER A 199 -13.94 -4.42 -20.33
C SER A 199 -13.07 -3.17 -20.24
N LYS A 200 -13.03 -2.55 -19.05
CA LYS A 200 -12.27 -1.32 -18.83
C LYS A 200 -10.76 -1.52 -19.01
N PHE A 201 -10.25 -2.64 -18.53
CA PHE A 201 -8.83 -2.95 -18.69
C PHE A 201 -8.47 -3.20 -20.17
N SER A 202 -9.37 -3.79 -20.94
CA SER A 202 -9.17 -3.96 -22.38
C SER A 202 -9.13 -2.62 -23.13
N GLU A 203 -9.99 -1.66 -22.75
CA GLU A 203 -9.97 -0.30 -23.30
C GLU A 203 -8.64 0.44 -23.00
N LEU A 204 -8.01 0.15 -21.86
CA LEU A 204 -6.74 0.77 -21.47
C LEU A 204 -5.55 0.25 -22.30
N LEU A 205 -5.65 -0.98 -22.81
CA LEU A 205 -4.58 -1.63 -23.58
C LEU A 205 -4.64 -1.33 -25.09
N GLU A 206 -5.69 -0.65 -25.59
CA GLU A 206 -5.84 -0.20 -26.98
C GLU A 206 -5.20 1.19 -27.20
#